data_76f739762a43818e040c9e66dd75e4cc
#
_entry.id   76f739762a43818e040c9e66dd75e4cc
#
_cell.length_a   1.000
_cell.length_b   1.000
_cell.length_c   1.000
_cell.angle_alpha   90.00
_cell.angle_beta   90.00
_cell.angle_gamma   90.00
#
_symmetry.space_group_name_H-M   'P 1'
#
loop_
_entity.id
_entity.type
_entity.pdbx_description
1 polymer ?
#
loop_
_entity_poly.entity_id
_entity_poly.type
_entity_poly.pdbx_seq_one_letter_code
_entity_poly.pdbx_strand_id
1 'polypeptide(L)'
;MNSETLEIIASSAGRDGLRILALKGRLTIETVAAFQDAIKREIAPELIIDMSGVTSMDSAGLGAMIAAYIRAKKTSRKLIFAGMNERVKAVIDTSRLSQFLQIYATVKDAEAALSKGL
;
A
#
# COMPACT_ATOMS: atom_id res chain seq x y z
N MET A 1 -6.59 -6.79 24.53
CA MET A 1 -6.82 -6.81 23.08
C MET A 1 -6.73 -5.43 22.49
N ASN A 2 -5.86 -5.24 21.56
CA ASN A 2 -5.66 -3.93 20.98
C ASN A 2 -6.21 -3.88 19.56
N SER A 3 -7.35 -3.22 19.37
CA SER A 3 -7.99 -3.08 18.07
C SER A 3 -7.23 -2.12 17.16
N GLU A 4 -6.24 -1.42 17.71
CA GLU A 4 -5.45 -0.46 16.96
C GLU A 4 -4.17 -1.03 16.38
N THR A 5 -3.99 -2.33 16.49
CA THR A 5 -2.82 -2.98 15.92
C THR A 5 -2.97 -3.13 14.41
N LEU A 6 -1.93 -2.81 13.68
CA LEU A 6 -1.84 -3.08 12.25
C LEU A 6 -0.79 -4.17 12.05
N GLU A 7 -1.22 -5.29 11.49
CA GLU A 7 -0.31 -6.38 11.13
C GLU A 7 0.24 -6.13 9.74
N ILE A 8 1.55 -6.33 9.59
CA ILE A 8 2.20 -6.15 8.29
C ILE A 8 3.05 -7.37 8.02
N ILE A 9 2.77 -8.05 6.92
CA ILE A 9 3.48 -9.26 6.54
C ILE A 9 4.18 -9.01 5.22
N ALA A 10 5.51 -9.09 5.22
CA ALA A 10 6.31 -8.90 4.04
C ALA A 10 6.61 -10.27 3.41
N SER A 11 6.49 -10.36 2.09
CA SER A 11 6.79 -11.60 1.38
C SER A 11 7.36 -11.30 0.02
N SER A 12 8.04 -12.30 -0.55
CA SER A 12 8.54 -12.23 -1.92
C SER A 12 7.45 -12.64 -2.87
N ALA A 13 7.40 -12.01 -4.02
CA ALA A 13 6.48 -12.39 -5.07
C ALA A 13 7.22 -13.26 -6.11
N GLY A 14 6.54 -13.58 -7.20
CA GLY A 14 7.01 -14.57 -8.16
C GLY A 14 8.25 -14.21 -8.95
N ARG A 15 8.86 -13.05 -8.76
CA ARG A 15 10.08 -12.68 -9.47
C ARG A 15 10.98 -11.83 -8.59
N ASP A 16 12.27 -11.79 -8.95
CA ASP A 16 13.25 -11.01 -8.21
C ASP A 16 12.91 -9.54 -8.26
N GLY A 17 13.14 -8.85 -7.14
CA GLY A 17 12.94 -7.42 -7.06
C GLY A 17 11.53 -7.00 -6.75
N LEU A 18 10.59 -7.93 -6.65
CA LEU A 18 9.20 -7.64 -6.32
C LEU A 18 8.87 -8.17 -4.94
N ARG A 19 8.39 -7.28 -4.07
CA ARG A 19 7.98 -7.63 -2.72
C ARG A 19 6.55 -7.22 -2.50
N ILE A 20 5.89 -7.90 -1.61
CA ILE A 20 4.51 -7.59 -1.22
C ILE A 20 4.47 -7.30 0.26
N LEU A 21 3.88 -6.17 0.63
CA LEU A 21 3.55 -5.87 2.03
C LEU A 21 2.04 -6.01 2.19
N ALA A 22 1.62 -7.03 2.93
CA ALA A 22 0.21 -7.25 3.21
C ALA A 22 -0.15 -6.59 4.54
N LEU A 23 -1.13 -5.71 4.51
CA LEU A 23 -1.59 -4.98 5.69
C LEU A 23 -2.89 -5.60 6.19
N LYS A 24 -3.00 -5.75 7.51
CA LYS A 24 -4.22 -6.30 8.10
C LYS A 24 -4.58 -5.49 9.33
N GLY A 25 -5.79 -4.93 9.33
CA GLY A 25 -6.29 -4.11 10.41
C GLY A 25 -6.72 -2.74 9.91
N ARG A 26 -6.69 -1.77 10.80
CA ARG A 26 -7.09 -0.40 10.48
C ARG A 26 -5.85 0.41 10.16
N LEU A 27 -5.94 1.24 9.14
CA LEU A 27 -4.84 2.14 8.77
C LEU A 27 -5.27 3.56 9.12
N THR A 28 -4.96 3.96 10.35
CA THR A 28 -5.42 5.21 10.95
C THR A 28 -4.26 5.93 11.59
N ILE A 29 -4.56 7.12 12.15
CA ILE A 29 -3.55 7.90 12.86
C ILE A 29 -2.85 7.09 13.96
N GLU A 30 -3.54 6.11 14.54
CA GLU A 30 -2.96 5.31 15.62
C GLU A 30 -2.05 4.19 15.15
N THR A 31 -2.17 3.79 13.87
CA THR A 31 -1.40 2.67 13.35
C THR A 31 -0.44 3.06 12.23
N VAL A 32 -0.54 4.27 11.74
CA VAL A 32 0.18 4.70 10.54
C VAL A 32 1.70 4.60 10.72
N ALA A 33 2.20 4.76 11.95
CA ALA A 33 3.65 4.66 12.19
C ALA A 33 4.21 3.29 11.81
N ALA A 34 3.45 2.22 12.09
CA ALA A 34 3.89 0.87 11.74
C ALA A 34 4.03 0.72 10.22
N PHE A 35 3.08 1.28 9.47
CA PHE A 35 3.13 1.26 8.01
C PHE A 35 4.34 2.06 7.51
N GLN A 36 4.53 3.26 8.05
CA GLN A 36 5.66 4.11 7.65
C GLN A 36 7.00 3.43 7.90
N ASP A 37 7.14 2.76 9.05
CA ASP A 37 8.36 2.04 9.37
C ASP A 37 8.61 0.89 8.40
N ALA A 38 7.56 0.16 8.05
CA ALA A 38 7.68 -0.95 7.11
C ALA A 38 8.12 -0.46 5.73
N ILE A 39 7.57 0.67 5.28
CA ILE A 39 7.94 1.26 3.99
C ILE A 39 9.42 1.68 4.01
N LYS A 40 9.88 2.27 5.11
CA LYS A 40 11.27 2.70 5.22
C LYS A 40 12.25 1.54 5.18
N ARG A 41 11.85 0.40 5.74
CA ARG A 41 12.72 -0.78 5.77
C ARG A 41 12.72 -1.55 4.47
N GLU A 42 11.69 -1.39 3.65
CA GLU A 42 11.56 -2.11 2.39
C GLU A 42 12.32 -1.38 1.30
N ILE A 43 13.27 -2.08 0.68
CA ILE A 43 14.16 -1.46 -0.32
C ILE A 43 13.97 -2.05 -1.72
N ALA A 44 13.02 -2.95 -1.90
CA ALA A 44 12.80 -3.59 -3.20
C ALA A 44 12.47 -2.55 -4.28
N PRO A 45 12.95 -2.75 -5.51
CA PRO A 45 12.64 -1.80 -6.59
C PRO A 45 11.16 -1.80 -6.99
N GLU A 46 10.44 -2.89 -6.72
CA GLU A 46 9.00 -2.96 -6.99
C GLU A 46 8.29 -3.44 -5.74
N LEU A 47 7.23 -2.75 -5.35
CA LEU A 47 6.53 -3.04 -4.12
C LEU A 47 5.03 -2.95 -4.34
N ILE A 48 4.32 -4.01 -3.97
CA ILE A 48 2.86 -4.04 -3.96
C ILE A 48 2.41 -3.95 -2.51
N ILE A 49 1.55 -2.99 -2.21
CA ILE A 49 0.92 -2.89 -0.90
C ILE A 49 -0.44 -3.58 -1.03
N ASP A 50 -0.56 -4.74 -0.41
CA ASP A 50 -1.80 -5.51 -0.43
C ASP A 50 -2.69 -5.02 0.70
N MET A 51 -3.77 -4.35 0.34
CA MET A 51 -4.69 -3.73 1.29
C MET A 51 -5.95 -4.54 1.50
N SER A 52 -5.98 -5.79 1.04
CA SER A 52 -7.20 -6.60 1.18
C SER A 52 -7.58 -6.88 2.64
N GLY A 53 -6.62 -6.82 3.55
CA GLY A 53 -6.88 -6.97 4.97
C GLY A 53 -7.15 -5.67 5.71
N VAL A 54 -7.12 -4.52 5.02
CA VAL A 54 -7.39 -3.23 5.67
C VAL A 54 -8.89 -3.04 5.77
N THR A 55 -9.37 -2.92 7.01
CA THR A 55 -10.80 -2.83 7.26
C THR A 55 -11.35 -1.40 7.16
N SER A 56 -10.54 -0.42 7.52
CA SER A 56 -10.95 0.99 7.45
C SER A 56 -9.70 1.87 7.40
N MET A 57 -9.91 3.10 6.98
CA MET A 57 -8.81 4.05 6.83
C MET A 57 -9.32 5.46 7.09
N ASP A 58 -8.50 6.30 7.70
CA ASP A 58 -8.80 7.71 7.87
C ASP A 58 -7.84 8.55 7.00
N SER A 59 -7.92 9.87 7.15
CA SER A 59 -7.09 10.77 6.35
C SER A 59 -5.59 10.62 6.64
N ALA A 60 -5.23 10.20 7.85
CA ALA A 60 -3.82 9.95 8.17
C ALA A 60 -3.30 8.74 7.39
N GLY A 61 -4.12 7.71 7.26
CA GLY A 61 -3.78 6.56 6.43
C GLY A 61 -3.61 6.94 4.97
N LEU A 62 -4.53 7.74 4.45
CA LEU A 62 -4.42 8.22 3.07
C LEU A 62 -3.14 9.03 2.89
N GLY A 63 -2.84 9.93 3.83
CA GLY A 63 -1.62 10.72 3.78
C GLY A 63 -0.37 9.87 3.75
N ALA A 64 -0.36 8.80 4.54
CA ALA A 64 0.78 7.88 4.57
C ALA A 64 0.94 7.13 3.25
N MET A 65 -0.16 6.74 2.60
CA MET A 65 -0.12 6.12 1.28
C MET A 65 0.51 7.06 0.25
N ILE A 66 0.05 8.30 0.25
CA ILE A 66 0.55 9.30 -0.69
C ILE A 66 2.04 9.57 -0.44
N ALA A 67 2.43 9.69 0.83
CA ALA A 67 3.84 9.90 1.17
C ALA A 67 4.71 8.74 0.71
N ALA A 68 4.23 7.50 0.87
CA ALA A 68 4.95 6.32 0.43
C ALA A 68 5.14 6.33 -1.09
N TYR A 69 4.10 6.70 -1.81
CA TYR A 69 4.16 6.80 -3.27
C TYR A 69 5.19 7.83 -3.70
N ILE A 70 5.14 9.02 -3.10
CA ILE A 70 6.08 10.09 -3.44
C ILE A 70 7.52 9.66 -3.17
N ARG A 71 7.75 9.02 -2.02
CA ARG A 71 9.08 8.53 -1.67
C ARG A 71 9.59 7.51 -2.69
N ALA A 72 8.72 6.60 -3.11
CA ALA A 72 9.09 5.61 -4.12
C ALA A 72 9.47 6.29 -5.44
N LYS A 73 8.71 7.27 -5.87
CA LYS A 73 9.00 8.01 -7.09
C LYS A 73 10.36 8.69 -7.00
N LYS A 74 10.67 9.30 -5.87
CA LYS A 74 11.94 10.00 -5.69
C LYS A 74 13.13 9.06 -5.73
N THR A 75 12.93 7.80 -5.40
CA THR A 75 14.01 6.80 -5.39
C THR A 75 13.94 5.87 -6.59
N SER A 76 13.15 6.23 -7.61
CA SER A 76 13.00 5.47 -8.86
C SER A 76 12.50 4.04 -8.63
N ARG A 77 11.64 3.88 -7.65
CA ARG A 77 11.02 2.59 -7.33
C ARG A 77 9.56 2.64 -7.75
N LYS A 78 8.99 1.45 -8.00
CA LYS A 78 7.57 1.33 -8.29
C LYS A 78 6.84 0.89 -7.04
N LEU A 79 5.79 1.61 -6.69
CA LEU A 79 4.95 1.28 -5.54
C LEU A 79 3.50 1.39 -5.97
N ILE A 80 2.77 0.28 -5.86
CA ILE A 80 1.37 0.24 -6.26
C ILE A 80 0.55 -0.42 -5.17
N PHE A 81 -0.76 -0.17 -5.19
CA PHE A 81 -1.70 -0.63 -4.17
C PHE A 81 -2.71 -1.58 -4.79
N ALA A 82 -3.19 -2.54 -4.00
CA ALA A 82 -4.13 -3.52 -4.50
C ALA A 82 -5.09 -3.99 -3.41
N GLY A 83 -6.26 -4.44 -3.82
CA GLY A 83 -7.17 -5.17 -2.95
C GLY A 83 -8.04 -4.36 -2.01
N MET A 84 -8.19 -3.07 -2.25
CA MET A 84 -8.98 -2.21 -1.35
C MET A 84 -10.45 -2.55 -1.35
N ASN A 85 -11.08 -2.50 -0.17
CA ASN A 85 -12.53 -2.63 -0.08
C ASN A 85 -13.19 -1.28 -0.39
N GLU A 86 -14.53 -1.28 -0.46
CA GLU A 86 -15.29 -0.07 -0.83
C GLU A 86 -15.12 1.06 0.18
N ARG A 87 -15.01 0.72 1.46
CA ARG A 87 -14.84 1.71 2.51
C ARG A 87 -13.53 2.47 2.37
N VAL A 88 -12.45 1.73 2.09
CA VAL A 88 -11.13 2.33 1.88
C VAL A 88 -11.13 3.16 0.61
N LYS A 89 -11.72 2.64 -0.46
CA LYS A 89 -11.81 3.37 -1.72
C LYS A 89 -12.55 4.69 -1.55
N ALA A 90 -13.60 4.71 -0.74
CA ALA A 90 -14.38 5.93 -0.51
C ALA A 90 -13.51 7.02 0.09
N VAL A 91 -12.62 6.67 1.03
CA VAL A 91 -11.70 7.65 1.62
C VAL A 91 -10.74 8.20 0.57
N ILE A 92 -10.20 7.30 -0.26
CA ILE A 92 -9.24 7.69 -1.29
C ILE A 92 -9.91 8.61 -2.32
N ASP A 93 -11.14 8.30 -2.69
CA ASP A 93 -11.86 9.07 -3.71
C ASP A 93 -12.19 10.49 -3.27
N THR A 94 -12.09 10.80 -1.97
CA THR A 94 -12.30 12.16 -1.50
C THR A 94 -11.11 13.07 -1.80
N SER A 95 -9.98 12.51 -2.21
CA SER A 95 -8.75 13.28 -2.44
C SER A 95 -8.46 13.37 -3.94
N ARG A 96 -8.10 14.56 -4.40
CA ARG A 96 -7.66 14.75 -5.77
C ARG A 96 -6.33 14.07 -6.05
N LEU A 97 -5.55 13.83 -4.99
CA LEU A 97 -4.24 13.19 -5.13
C LEU A 97 -4.37 11.71 -5.42
N SER A 98 -5.55 11.13 -5.19
CA SER A 98 -5.77 9.70 -5.44
C SER A 98 -5.55 9.33 -6.90
N GLN A 99 -5.77 10.26 -7.82
CA GLN A 99 -5.59 9.99 -9.25
C GLN A 99 -4.14 9.67 -9.61
N PHE A 100 -3.19 10.06 -8.77
CA PHE A 100 -1.78 9.77 -9.01
C PHE A 100 -1.35 8.40 -8.48
N LEU A 101 -2.17 7.79 -7.63
CA LEU A 101 -1.86 6.48 -7.08
C LEU A 101 -2.24 5.39 -8.07
N GLN A 102 -1.41 4.36 -8.17
CA GLN A 102 -1.73 3.22 -9.01
C GLN A 102 -2.40 2.17 -8.14
N ILE A 103 -3.66 1.90 -8.43
CA ILE A 103 -4.50 1.03 -7.61
C ILE A 103 -5.11 -0.05 -8.49
N TYR A 104 -4.98 -1.29 -8.05
CA TYR A 104 -5.51 -2.45 -8.77
C TYR A 104 -6.51 -3.20 -7.90
N ALA A 105 -7.44 -3.89 -8.55
CA ALA A 105 -8.47 -4.61 -7.83
C ALA A 105 -7.90 -5.74 -6.97
N THR A 106 -6.88 -6.42 -7.46
CA THR A 106 -6.26 -7.54 -6.74
C THR A 106 -4.76 -7.49 -6.85
N VAL A 107 -4.08 -8.21 -5.96
CA VAL A 107 -2.63 -8.38 -6.03
C VAL A 107 -2.22 -9.01 -7.37
N LYS A 108 -3.02 -9.97 -7.84
CA LYS A 108 -2.74 -10.64 -9.11
C LYS A 108 -2.75 -9.65 -10.28
N ASP A 109 -3.73 -8.74 -10.29
CA ASP A 109 -3.79 -7.69 -11.31
C ASP A 109 -2.59 -6.77 -11.22
N ALA A 110 -2.17 -6.43 -10.00
CA ALA A 110 -1.01 -5.58 -9.79
C ALA A 110 0.26 -6.25 -10.31
N GLU A 111 0.43 -7.54 -10.03
CA GLU A 111 1.58 -8.30 -10.53
C GLU A 111 1.60 -8.33 -12.05
N ALA A 112 0.45 -8.55 -12.65
CA ALA A 112 0.33 -8.58 -14.11
C ALA A 112 0.73 -7.24 -14.72
N ALA A 113 0.31 -6.13 -14.11
CA ALA A 113 0.65 -4.80 -14.59
C ALA A 113 2.15 -4.56 -14.55
N LEU A 114 2.79 -4.96 -13.44
CA LEU A 114 4.24 -4.80 -13.32
C LEU A 114 5.00 -5.65 -14.34
N SER A 115 4.49 -6.84 -14.64
CA SER A 115 5.10 -7.72 -15.65
C SER A 115 5.10 -7.11 -17.04
N LYS A 116 4.17 -6.19 -17.30
CA LYS A 116 4.06 -5.53 -18.60
C LYS A 116 4.90 -4.25 -18.69
N GLY A 117 5.77 -4.01 -17.71
CA GLY A 117 6.65 -2.85 -17.74
C GLY A 117 5.98 -1.56 -17.36
N LEU A 118 4.97 -1.64 -16.54
CA LEU A 118 4.26 -0.48 -16.06
C LEU A 118 5.19 0.52 -15.38
#